data_c4a40d1ef390cdf450321d85acef0db8
#
_entry.id   c4a40d1ef390cdf450321d85acef0db8
#
_cell.length_a   1.000
_cell.length_b   1.000
_cell.length_c   1.000
_cell.angle_alpha   90.00
_cell.angle_beta   90.00
_cell.angle_gamma   90.00
#
_symmetry.space_group_name_H-M   'P 1'
#
loop_
_entity.id
_entity.type
_entity.pdbx_description
1 polymer ?
#
loop_
_entity_poly.entity_id
_entity_poly.type
_entity_poly.pdbx_seq_one_letter_code
_entity_poly.pdbx_strand_id
1 'polypeptide(L)'
;FQLDMASISISETRCEPLVADLQVFSNIEEENLPFAPAVLGITYSRGNSTLFAGIRNVNGDYFTSPCTSFFTNSSCGIFPTLSASYPLANYPKASLGVDYKLRFREWMMELSVYNGTGYSDLIGRENIFRFCPSSDGVLGLATVNYQKNGNGYYMGAGVHRSLCTGDEMGIEEAFTSQSKKRVTWAWWTYLEQRIGRNMYALLQYSVNPSVQEGCRSYAGVGCVVEAGKFSAGVFTDYADFICAHEWATELSCKLACSDRMFLQPAIHFIQNSSGSYTAALIRMQYSF
;
A
#
# COMPACT_ATOMS: atom_id res chain seq x y z
N PHE A 1 9.58 11.76 23.39
CA PHE A 1 9.30 10.35 23.07
C PHE A 1 7.81 10.11 23.16
N GLN A 2 7.28 9.33 22.23
CA GLN A 2 5.90 8.89 22.16
C GLN A 2 5.88 7.38 21.98
N LEU A 3 5.00 6.68 22.66
CA LEU A 3 4.70 5.27 22.41
C LEU A 3 3.51 5.21 21.45
N ASP A 4 3.70 4.55 20.32
CA ASP A 4 2.67 4.38 19.30
C ASP A 4 2.15 2.94 19.35
N MET A 5 0.82 2.80 19.43
CA MET A 5 0.16 1.50 19.49
C MET A 5 -1.12 1.53 18.66
N ALA A 6 -1.29 0.54 17.80
CA ALA A 6 -2.52 0.28 17.07
C ALA A 6 -2.66 -1.21 16.81
N SER A 7 -3.90 -1.69 16.77
CA SER A 7 -4.23 -3.07 16.43
C SER A 7 -5.33 -3.11 15.38
N ILE A 8 -5.36 -4.21 14.64
CA ILE A 8 -6.38 -4.52 13.64
C ILE A 8 -7.08 -5.79 14.09
N SER A 9 -8.40 -5.82 13.90
CA SER A 9 -9.22 -7.01 14.01
C SER A 9 -10.10 -7.08 12.79
N ILE A 10 -10.06 -8.19 12.07
CA ILE A 10 -10.82 -8.43 10.85
C ILE A 10 -11.73 -9.63 11.09
N SER A 11 -13.02 -9.45 10.82
CA SER A 11 -13.99 -10.52 10.80
C SER A 11 -14.65 -10.56 9.45
N GLU A 12 -14.45 -11.65 8.75
CA GLU A 12 -15.03 -11.89 7.44
C GLU A 12 -15.94 -13.11 7.47
N THR A 13 -17.02 -13.06 6.70
CA THR A 13 -17.98 -14.17 6.57
C THR A 13 -17.82 -14.96 5.28
N ARG A 14 -16.88 -14.58 4.42
CA ARG A 14 -16.61 -15.22 3.13
C ARG A 14 -15.25 -15.90 3.11
N CYS A 15 -15.20 -17.03 2.40
CA CYS A 15 -13.97 -17.79 2.19
C CYS A 15 -13.46 -17.68 0.74
N GLU A 16 -14.20 -17.01 -0.16
CA GLU A 16 -13.85 -16.92 -1.58
C GLU A 16 -13.93 -15.47 -2.07
N PRO A 17 -12.98 -15.03 -2.92
CA PRO A 17 -13.00 -13.70 -3.52
C PRO A 17 -14.27 -13.49 -4.37
N LEU A 18 -14.82 -12.29 -4.36
CA LEU A 18 -16.03 -11.92 -5.11
C LEU A 18 -15.82 -11.93 -6.61
N VAL A 19 -14.63 -11.56 -7.04
CA VAL A 19 -14.21 -11.41 -8.44
C VAL A 19 -12.78 -11.92 -8.59
N ALA A 20 -12.42 -12.30 -9.81
CA ALA A 20 -11.04 -12.70 -10.12
C ALA A 20 -10.22 -11.48 -10.55
N ASP A 21 -10.05 -10.54 -9.62
CA ASP A 21 -9.22 -9.35 -9.82
C ASP A 21 -7.75 -9.60 -9.44
N LEU A 22 -6.86 -8.81 -10.02
CA LEU A 22 -5.42 -8.90 -9.79
C LEU A 22 -4.94 -7.81 -8.83
N GLN A 23 -5.70 -6.71 -8.70
CA GLN A 23 -5.34 -5.55 -7.91
C GLN A 23 -6.06 -5.47 -6.57
N VAL A 24 -7.01 -6.34 -6.29
CA VAL A 24 -7.89 -6.31 -5.11
C VAL A 24 -8.71 -5.01 -5.04
N PHE A 25 -9.98 -5.05 -5.43
CA PHE A 25 -10.83 -3.86 -5.56
C PHE A 25 -11.18 -3.19 -4.22
N SER A 26 -10.95 -3.87 -3.10
CA SER A 26 -11.17 -3.30 -1.77
C SER A 26 -9.90 -3.37 -0.91
N ASN A 27 -9.35 -2.23 -0.58
CA ASN A 27 -8.10 -2.09 0.19
C ASN A 27 -8.20 -2.49 1.68
N ILE A 28 -9.35 -2.97 2.13
CA ILE A 28 -9.58 -3.54 3.47
C ILE A 28 -10.06 -4.99 3.41
N GLU A 29 -10.16 -5.58 2.22
CA GLU A 29 -10.51 -7.00 2.07
C GLU A 29 -9.32 -7.87 2.48
N GLU A 30 -9.54 -8.77 3.42
CA GLU A 30 -8.52 -9.67 3.94
C GLU A 30 -9.19 -10.82 4.69
N GLU A 31 -8.50 -11.93 4.86
CA GLU A 31 -8.96 -13.10 5.63
C GLU A 31 -9.25 -12.78 7.10
N ASN A 32 -9.99 -13.65 7.77
CA ASN A 32 -10.26 -13.54 9.19
C ASN A 32 -8.96 -13.42 10.01
N LEU A 33 -8.80 -12.29 10.67
CA LEU A 33 -7.68 -11.99 11.54
C LEU A 33 -8.22 -11.45 12.87
N PRO A 34 -8.43 -12.32 13.88
CA PRO A 34 -9.05 -11.91 15.15
C PRO A 34 -8.31 -10.78 15.85
N PHE A 35 -6.99 -10.75 15.74
CA PHE A 35 -6.14 -9.72 16.31
C PHE A 35 -4.76 -9.72 15.64
N ALA A 36 -4.32 -8.55 15.18
CA ALA A 36 -2.94 -8.30 14.79
C ALA A 36 -2.50 -6.90 15.26
N PRO A 37 -1.30 -6.72 15.80
CA PRO A 37 -0.74 -5.40 16.00
C PRO A 37 -0.42 -4.76 14.65
N ALA A 38 -0.96 -3.58 14.40
CA ALA A 38 -0.66 -2.79 13.21
C ALA A 38 0.52 -1.85 13.43
N VAL A 39 0.63 -1.31 14.64
CA VAL A 39 1.73 -0.44 15.07
C VAL A 39 2.08 -0.78 16.51
N LEU A 40 3.36 -0.98 16.82
CA LEU A 40 3.90 -0.97 18.16
C LEU A 40 5.34 -0.48 18.10
N GLY A 41 5.62 0.73 18.60
CA GLY A 41 6.94 1.32 18.49
C GLY A 41 7.10 2.60 19.29
N ILE A 42 8.27 3.17 19.17
CA ILE A 42 8.65 4.42 19.84
C ILE A 42 8.98 5.45 18.77
N THR A 43 8.34 6.60 18.86
CA THR A 43 8.64 7.79 18.07
C THR A 43 9.40 8.81 18.89
N TYR A 44 10.52 9.27 18.36
CA TYR A 44 11.30 10.39 18.87
C TYR A 44 11.26 11.55 17.89
N SER A 45 10.75 12.71 18.33
CA SER A 45 10.68 13.92 17.53
C SER A 45 11.54 15.02 18.12
N ARG A 46 12.34 15.68 17.28
CA ARG A 46 13.14 16.84 17.66
C ARG A 46 13.21 17.83 16.49
N GLY A 47 12.64 19.03 16.69
CA GLY A 47 12.57 20.02 15.61
C GLY A 47 11.81 19.48 14.40
N ASN A 48 12.48 19.43 13.26
CA ASN A 48 11.92 18.99 12.01
C ASN A 48 12.13 17.49 11.73
N SER A 49 12.78 16.79 12.65
CA SER A 49 13.17 15.38 12.51
C SER A 49 12.28 14.49 13.36
N THR A 50 11.86 13.36 12.83
CA THR A 50 11.13 12.31 13.53
C THR A 50 11.76 10.96 13.22
N LEU A 51 12.05 10.18 14.24
CA LEU A 51 12.58 8.82 14.15
C LEU A 51 11.58 7.88 14.81
N PHE A 52 11.13 6.88 14.07
CA PHE A 52 10.33 5.76 14.59
C PHE A 52 11.17 4.49 14.60
N ALA A 53 11.00 3.67 15.62
CA ALA A 53 11.56 2.32 15.69
C ALA A 53 10.53 1.38 16.30
N GLY A 54 10.23 0.27 15.62
CA GLY A 54 9.20 -0.67 16.03
C GLY A 54 8.61 -1.44 14.87
N ILE A 55 7.44 -2.02 15.10
CA ILE A 55 6.65 -2.71 14.08
C ILE A 55 5.57 -1.79 13.53
N ARG A 56 5.38 -1.81 12.20
CA ARG A 56 4.29 -1.14 11.50
C ARG A 56 4.12 -1.69 10.08
N ASN A 57 3.00 -1.40 9.45
CA ASN A 57 2.86 -1.57 8.01
C ASN A 57 3.36 -0.32 7.27
N VAL A 58 3.68 -0.45 6.00
CA VAL A 58 4.22 0.64 5.18
C VAL A 58 3.14 1.50 4.51
N ASN A 59 1.88 1.07 4.51
CA ASN A 59 0.79 1.74 3.78
C ASN A 59 0.48 3.14 4.31
N GLY A 60 0.63 3.36 5.62
CA GLY A 60 0.22 4.60 6.27
C GLY A 60 1.07 5.81 5.92
N ASP A 61 2.29 5.59 5.42
CA ASP A 61 3.27 6.65 5.25
C ASP A 61 3.64 6.93 3.79
N TYR A 62 3.90 5.86 3.00
CA TYR A 62 4.58 6.00 1.71
C TYR A 62 3.68 6.22 0.51
N PHE A 63 2.41 5.80 0.56
CA PHE A 63 1.58 5.64 -0.63
C PHE A 63 0.26 6.38 -0.56
N THR A 64 -0.02 7.01 0.57
CA THR A 64 -1.30 7.65 0.84
C THR A 64 -1.22 9.17 0.76
N SER A 65 -2.28 9.75 0.25
CA SER A 65 -2.53 11.18 0.15
C SER A 65 -4.03 11.45 0.30
N PRO A 66 -4.49 12.68 0.45
CA PRO A 66 -5.92 12.98 0.53
C PRO A 66 -6.76 12.38 -0.59
N CYS A 67 -6.30 12.48 -1.85
CA CYS A 67 -7.06 11.92 -2.99
C CYS A 67 -6.96 10.41 -3.08
N THR A 68 -5.77 9.82 -2.86
CA THR A 68 -5.64 8.34 -2.90
C THR A 68 -6.46 7.68 -1.80
N SER A 69 -6.52 8.29 -0.61
CA SER A 69 -7.32 7.80 0.53
C SER A 69 -8.83 7.96 0.34
N PHE A 70 -9.27 8.67 -0.69
CA PHE A 70 -10.68 8.74 -1.03
C PHE A 70 -11.18 7.44 -1.66
N PHE A 71 -10.36 6.78 -2.48
CA PHE A 71 -10.75 5.57 -3.20
C PHE A 71 -10.65 4.31 -2.34
N THR A 72 -11.40 3.28 -2.72
CA THR A 72 -11.43 1.97 -2.05
C THR A 72 -10.54 0.94 -2.72
N ASN A 73 -10.12 1.19 -3.96
CA ASN A 73 -9.19 0.35 -4.70
C ASN A 73 -7.85 0.22 -3.95
N SER A 74 -7.36 -0.99 -3.82
CA SER A 74 -6.11 -1.33 -3.15
C SER A 74 -4.90 -0.61 -3.75
N SER A 75 -4.87 -0.41 -5.06
CA SER A 75 -3.80 0.31 -5.77
C SER A 75 -3.71 1.80 -5.42
N CYS A 76 -4.77 2.39 -4.83
CA CYS A 76 -4.72 3.71 -4.23
C CYS A 76 -4.09 3.74 -2.83
N GLY A 77 -3.92 2.57 -2.20
CA GLY A 77 -3.28 2.42 -0.89
C GLY A 77 -1.81 2.01 -0.97
N ILE A 78 -1.45 1.22 -1.97
CA ILE A 78 -0.08 0.80 -2.30
C ILE A 78 -0.02 0.36 -3.77
N PHE A 79 1.05 0.74 -4.47
CA PHE A 79 1.20 0.39 -5.88
C PHE A 79 1.38 -1.12 -6.10
N PRO A 80 0.69 -1.73 -7.08
CA PRO A 80 0.83 -3.16 -7.41
C PRO A 80 2.28 -3.57 -7.73
N THR A 81 3.09 -2.65 -8.25
CA THR A 81 4.52 -2.86 -8.49
C THR A 81 5.33 -3.19 -7.24
N LEU A 82 4.78 -2.92 -6.05
CA LEU A 82 5.34 -3.30 -4.76
C LEU A 82 4.51 -4.41 -4.10
N SER A 83 3.20 -4.20 -3.92
CA SER A 83 2.35 -5.13 -3.17
C SER A 83 2.24 -6.52 -3.81
N ALA A 84 2.19 -6.60 -5.14
CA ALA A 84 2.15 -7.87 -5.86
C ALA A 84 3.55 -8.44 -6.19
N SER A 85 4.62 -7.70 -5.88
CA SER A 85 5.99 -8.09 -6.24
C SER A 85 6.84 -8.46 -5.03
N TYR A 86 6.42 -8.10 -3.81
CA TYR A 86 7.18 -8.32 -2.58
C TYR A 86 6.28 -8.78 -1.43
N PRO A 87 6.77 -9.68 -0.56
CA PRO A 87 6.06 -10.10 0.65
C PRO A 87 6.16 -9.06 1.78
N LEU A 88 6.05 -7.79 1.44
CA LEU A 88 6.30 -6.68 2.36
C LEU A 88 5.19 -6.53 3.42
N ALA A 89 5.44 -5.69 4.41
CA ALA A 89 4.50 -5.33 5.47
C ALA A 89 3.38 -4.43 4.94
N ASN A 90 2.52 -5.00 4.12
CA ASN A 90 1.29 -4.40 3.62
C ASN A 90 0.11 -4.79 4.51
N TYR A 91 -0.88 -3.90 4.68
CA TYR A 91 -2.10 -4.20 5.44
C TYR A 91 -2.64 -5.61 5.11
N PRO A 92 -2.99 -6.42 6.12
CA PRO A 92 -2.94 -6.16 7.57
C PRO A 92 -1.60 -6.53 8.24
N LYS A 93 -0.60 -7.00 7.47
CA LYS A 93 0.71 -7.44 7.96
C LYS A 93 1.56 -6.27 8.40
N ALA A 94 2.42 -6.50 9.40
CA ALA A 94 3.39 -5.54 9.89
C ALA A 94 4.80 -6.15 9.91
N SER A 95 5.82 -5.33 9.97
CA SER A 95 7.20 -5.79 10.16
C SER A 95 8.02 -4.83 11.03
N LEU A 96 9.07 -5.38 11.63
CA LEU A 96 10.02 -4.63 12.42
C LEU A 96 10.87 -3.75 11.50
N GLY A 97 11.03 -2.48 11.87
CA GLY A 97 11.84 -1.53 11.12
C GLY A 97 12.11 -0.23 11.81
N VAL A 98 12.80 0.62 11.09
CA VAL A 98 13.16 1.99 11.50
C VAL A 98 12.77 2.93 10.38
N ASP A 99 12.18 4.06 10.74
CA ASP A 99 11.74 5.09 9.82
C ASP A 99 12.24 6.47 10.30
N TYR A 100 12.77 7.24 9.38
CA TYR A 100 13.24 8.61 9.63
C TYR A 100 12.55 9.59 8.71
N LYS A 101 11.90 10.60 9.27
CA LYS A 101 11.24 11.71 8.56
C LYS A 101 11.92 13.03 8.85
N LEU A 102 12.19 13.78 7.81
CA LEU A 102 12.68 15.16 7.88
C LEU A 102 11.69 16.09 7.17
N ARG A 103 11.15 17.06 7.88
CA ARG A 103 10.24 18.08 7.34
C ARG A 103 10.93 19.41 7.24
N PHE A 104 10.83 20.05 6.10
CA PHE A 104 11.35 21.39 5.89
C PHE A 104 10.37 22.20 5.03
N ARG A 105 9.66 23.12 5.67
CA ARG A 105 8.58 23.89 5.06
C ARG A 105 7.52 22.96 4.44
N GLU A 106 7.32 23.06 3.14
CA GLU A 106 6.38 22.26 2.36
C GLU A 106 6.93 20.88 1.92
N TRP A 107 8.20 20.61 2.21
CA TRP A 107 8.88 19.37 1.82
C TRP A 107 8.94 18.38 2.99
N MET A 108 8.79 17.10 2.66
CA MET A 108 9.06 16.00 3.56
C MET A 108 9.93 14.97 2.84
N MET A 109 11.01 14.56 3.50
CA MET A 109 11.82 13.40 3.11
C MET A 109 11.59 12.30 4.12
N GLU A 110 11.48 11.07 3.64
CA GLU A 110 11.29 9.89 4.49
C GLU A 110 12.20 8.77 4.00
N LEU A 111 12.85 8.10 4.95
CA LEU A 111 13.74 6.97 4.70
C LEU A 111 13.43 5.88 5.70
N SER A 112 13.27 4.64 5.25
CA SER A 112 13.05 3.53 6.16
C SER A 112 13.73 2.24 5.72
N VAL A 113 13.95 1.38 6.72
CA VAL A 113 14.43 0.02 6.55
C VAL A 113 13.56 -0.90 7.40
N TYR A 114 12.99 -1.93 6.78
CA TYR A 114 12.13 -2.93 7.39
C TYR A 114 12.65 -4.35 7.13
N ASN A 115 12.22 -5.30 7.95
CA ASN A 115 12.29 -6.71 7.56
C ASN A 115 11.61 -6.88 6.20
N GLY A 116 12.21 -7.64 5.30
CA GLY A 116 11.74 -7.75 3.92
C GLY A 116 10.40 -8.46 3.75
N THR A 117 9.96 -9.19 4.79
CA THR A 117 8.68 -9.90 4.85
C THR A 117 7.83 -9.35 5.98
N GLY A 118 6.54 -9.12 5.70
CA GLY A 118 5.53 -8.74 6.68
C GLY A 118 4.82 -9.96 7.26
N TYR A 119 4.47 -9.88 8.55
CA TYR A 119 3.81 -10.94 9.30
C TYR A 119 2.60 -10.40 10.06
N SER A 120 1.70 -11.30 10.46
CA SER A 120 0.54 -10.99 11.32
C SER A 120 0.58 -11.73 12.66
N ASP A 121 1.42 -12.76 12.79
CA ASP A 121 1.52 -13.55 14.01
C ASP A 121 2.36 -12.87 15.09
N LEU A 122 2.05 -13.17 16.35
CA LEU A 122 2.76 -12.65 17.52
C LEU A 122 3.88 -13.56 18.00
N ILE A 123 3.77 -14.85 17.71
CA ILE A 123 4.68 -15.90 18.19
C ILE A 123 5.08 -16.84 17.04
N GLY A 124 6.11 -17.64 17.25
CA GLY A 124 6.58 -18.59 16.25
C GLY A 124 7.62 -18.00 15.30
N ARG A 125 7.78 -18.64 14.13
CA ARG A 125 8.78 -18.24 13.13
C ARG A 125 8.33 -17.05 12.27
N GLU A 126 7.03 -16.85 12.11
CA GLU A 126 6.41 -15.83 11.29
C GLU A 126 5.82 -14.70 12.14
N ASN A 127 6.51 -14.33 13.20
CA ASN A 127 6.05 -13.26 14.08
C ASN A 127 6.51 -11.88 13.63
N ILE A 128 5.71 -10.88 13.94
CA ILE A 128 5.92 -9.48 13.57
C ILE A 128 7.21 -8.85 14.13
N PHE A 129 7.77 -9.41 15.22
CA PHE A 129 9.01 -8.92 15.82
C PHE A 129 10.27 -9.53 15.17
N ARG A 130 10.07 -10.41 14.20
CA ARG A 130 11.19 -11.05 13.51
C ARG A 130 11.94 -10.05 12.66
N PHE A 131 13.27 -10.05 12.81
CA PHE A 131 14.18 -9.38 11.89
C PHE A 131 15.25 -10.39 11.46
N CYS A 132 15.11 -10.94 10.29
CA CYS A 132 15.97 -11.99 9.77
C CYS A 132 16.37 -11.73 8.30
N PRO A 133 17.32 -10.82 8.05
CA PRO A 133 17.75 -10.48 6.68
C PRO A 133 18.26 -11.65 5.85
N SER A 134 18.59 -12.77 6.49
CA SER A 134 19.08 -13.98 5.82
C SER A 134 17.97 -14.83 5.20
N SER A 135 16.75 -14.79 5.72
CA SER A 135 15.59 -15.53 5.18
C SER A 135 14.52 -14.63 4.62
N ASP A 136 14.22 -13.55 5.33
CA ASP A 136 13.10 -12.66 5.02
C ASP A 136 13.50 -11.51 4.08
N GLY A 137 14.82 -11.34 3.88
CA GLY A 137 15.33 -10.21 3.14
C GLY A 137 15.28 -8.88 3.90
N VAL A 138 15.44 -7.79 3.17
CA VAL A 138 15.38 -6.41 3.69
C VAL A 138 14.65 -5.54 2.69
N LEU A 139 13.75 -4.72 3.17
CA LEU A 139 13.06 -3.68 2.41
C LEU A 139 13.58 -2.30 2.81
N GLY A 140 14.12 -1.56 1.87
CA GLY A 140 14.47 -0.14 2.02
C GLY A 140 13.52 0.72 1.21
N LEU A 141 12.99 1.80 1.79
CA LEU A 141 12.11 2.76 1.13
C LEU A 141 12.62 4.18 1.32
N ALA A 142 12.42 5.02 0.31
CA ALA A 142 12.74 6.43 0.34
C ALA A 142 11.70 7.25 -0.40
N THR A 143 11.24 8.38 0.15
CA THR A 143 10.38 9.34 -0.56
C THR A 143 10.80 10.78 -0.35
N VAL A 144 10.41 11.60 -1.33
CA VAL A 144 10.41 13.05 -1.24
C VAL A 144 9.02 13.54 -1.62
N ASN A 145 8.40 14.25 -0.71
CA ASN A 145 7.03 14.73 -0.85
C ASN A 145 7.01 16.26 -0.73
N TYR A 146 6.22 16.90 -1.58
CA TYR A 146 5.94 18.33 -1.53
C TYR A 146 4.45 18.55 -1.40
N GLN A 147 4.02 19.35 -0.45
CA GLN A 147 2.61 19.66 -0.22
C GLN A 147 2.41 21.16 0.02
N LYS A 148 1.54 21.78 -0.79
CA LYS A 148 1.21 23.20 -0.62
C LYS A 148 -0.15 23.54 -1.24
N ASN A 149 -0.99 24.26 -0.50
CA ASN A 149 -2.26 24.82 -0.98
C ASN A 149 -3.21 23.77 -1.61
N GLY A 150 -3.23 22.55 -1.08
CA GLY A 150 -4.04 21.45 -1.61
C GLY A 150 -3.44 20.76 -2.83
N ASN A 151 -2.20 21.08 -3.21
CA ASN A 151 -1.43 20.34 -4.19
C ASN A 151 -0.42 19.45 -3.48
N GLY A 152 -0.22 18.24 -4.00
CA GLY A 152 0.73 17.27 -3.50
C GLY A 152 1.52 16.62 -4.64
N TYR A 153 2.84 16.54 -4.48
CA TYR A 153 3.74 15.86 -5.43
C TYR A 153 4.61 14.90 -4.63
N TYR A 154 4.57 13.64 -4.99
CA TYR A 154 5.16 12.55 -4.24
C TYR A 154 6.02 11.71 -5.18
N MET A 155 7.24 11.43 -4.78
CA MET A 155 8.16 10.57 -5.52
C MET A 155 8.87 9.65 -4.55
N GLY A 156 8.99 8.38 -4.91
CA GLY A 156 9.69 7.42 -4.06
C GLY A 156 10.32 6.28 -4.83
N ALA A 157 11.17 5.57 -4.11
CA ALA A 157 11.81 4.35 -4.58
C ALA A 157 11.90 3.33 -3.44
N GLY A 158 11.81 2.06 -3.82
CA GLY A 158 11.99 0.92 -2.92
C GLY A 158 13.01 -0.05 -3.46
N VAL A 159 13.79 -0.65 -2.55
CA VAL A 159 14.73 -1.72 -2.85
C VAL A 159 14.39 -2.90 -1.95
N HIS A 160 14.13 -4.05 -2.55
CA HIS A 160 13.90 -5.29 -1.83
C HIS A 160 15.04 -6.27 -2.13
N ARG A 161 15.66 -6.77 -1.07
CA ARG A 161 16.67 -7.82 -1.14
C ARG A 161 16.08 -9.09 -0.55
N SER A 162 15.77 -10.06 -1.39
CA SER A 162 15.30 -11.39 -0.99
C SER A 162 16.39 -12.44 -1.19
N LEU A 163 16.17 -13.58 -0.58
CA LEU A 163 16.87 -14.82 -0.91
C LEU A 163 15.91 -15.69 -1.70
N CYS A 164 16.31 -16.13 -2.88
CA CYS A 164 15.57 -17.18 -3.60
C CYS A 164 15.77 -18.50 -2.84
N THR A 165 14.69 -19.12 -2.39
CA THR A 165 14.68 -20.48 -1.88
C THR A 165 14.67 -21.47 -3.05
N GLY A 166 15.18 -22.70 -2.85
CA GLY A 166 15.28 -23.68 -3.91
C GLY A 166 13.96 -24.13 -4.55
N ASP A 167 12.81 -23.76 -3.95
CA ASP A 167 11.46 -24.05 -4.48
C ASP A 167 11.05 -23.14 -5.64
N GLU A 168 11.70 -21.97 -5.78
CA GLU A 168 11.51 -21.04 -6.90
C GLU A 168 12.49 -21.29 -8.05
N MET A 169 13.48 -22.16 -7.83
CA MET A 169 14.46 -22.57 -8.84
C MET A 169 14.04 -23.89 -9.47
N GLY A 170 14.07 -23.96 -10.79
CA GLY A 170 13.80 -25.22 -11.52
C GLY A 170 14.67 -26.36 -10.99
N ILE A 171 14.19 -27.59 -11.14
CA ILE A 171 14.77 -28.81 -10.54
C ILE A 171 16.27 -28.97 -10.82
N GLU A 172 16.80 -28.47 -11.94
CA GLU A 172 18.21 -28.54 -12.30
C GLU A 172 19.09 -27.53 -11.52
N GLU A 173 18.54 -26.37 -11.10
CA GLU A 173 19.27 -25.36 -10.34
C GLU A 173 19.26 -25.63 -8.82
N ALA A 174 18.29 -26.40 -8.32
CA ALA A 174 18.20 -26.81 -6.92
C ALA A 174 19.38 -27.71 -6.46
N PHE A 175 19.99 -28.42 -7.38
CA PHE A 175 21.16 -29.28 -7.09
C PHE A 175 22.49 -28.51 -6.95
N THR A 176 22.57 -27.27 -7.38
CA THR A 176 23.80 -26.41 -7.30
C THR A 176 23.79 -25.42 -6.13
N SER A 177 22.90 -25.62 -5.17
CA SER A 177 22.84 -25.07 -3.81
C SER A 177 23.71 -23.85 -3.49
N GLN A 178 23.53 -22.75 -4.19
CA GLN A 178 23.83 -21.42 -3.67
C GLN A 178 22.58 -20.58 -3.78
N SER A 179 21.96 -20.26 -2.64
CA SER A 179 20.84 -19.31 -2.58
C SER A 179 21.29 -17.97 -3.20
N LYS A 180 20.82 -17.69 -4.41
CA LYS A 180 21.16 -16.45 -5.09
C LYS A 180 20.42 -15.30 -4.41
N LYS A 181 21.18 -14.37 -3.86
CA LYS A 181 20.65 -13.10 -3.37
C LYS A 181 20.10 -12.31 -4.54
N ARG A 182 18.83 -11.97 -4.47
CA ARG A 182 18.17 -11.16 -5.48
C ARG A 182 17.90 -9.76 -4.94
N VAL A 183 18.29 -8.77 -5.67
CA VAL A 183 17.98 -7.36 -5.37
C VAL A 183 17.08 -6.87 -6.49
N THR A 184 15.90 -6.41 -6.12
CA THR A 184 14.93 -5.81 -7.03
C THR A 184 14.60 -4.41 -6.54
N TRP A 185 14.15 -3.54 -7.44
CA TRP A 185 13.84 -2.17 -7.11
C TRP A 185 12.63 -1.69 -7.90
N ALA A 186 11.86 -0.82 -7.27
CA ALA A 186 10.72 -0.14 -7.85
C ALA A 186 10.80 1.34 -7.56
N TRP A 187 10.20 2.14 -8.41
CA TRP A 187 9.98 3.54 -8.13
C TRP A 187 8.54 3.93 -8.47
N TRP A 188 8.07 4.99 -7.84
CA TRP A 188 6.73 5.51 -8.03
C TRP A 188 6.72 7.02 -7.95
N THR A 189 5.70 7.58 -8.57
CA THR A 189 5.33 8.98 -8.39
C THR A 189 3.82 9.11 -8.44
N TYR A 190 3.29 10.00 -7.66
CA TYR A 190 1.91 10.41 -7.76
C TYR A 190 1.77 11.89 -7.47
N LEU A 191 0.77 12.50 -8.05
CA LEU A 191 0.52 13.92 -7.90
C LEU A 191 -0.96 14.17 -7.71
N GLU A 192 -1.27 15.12 -6.87
CA GLU A 192 -2.58 15.68 -6.65
C GLU A 192 -2.55 17.14 -7.02
N GLN A 193 -3.41 17.51 -7.94
CA GLN A 193 -3.50 18.90 -8.38
C GLN A 193 -4.90 19.44 -8.08
N ARG A 194 -4.97 20.47 -7.24
CA ARG A 194 -6.20 21.19 -7.00
C ARG A 194 -6.58 22.00 -8.25
N ILE A 195 -7.79 21.76 -8.76
CA ILE A 195 -8.35 22.44 -9.91
C ILE A 195 -9.53 23.28 -9.42
N GLY A 196 -9.32 24.59 -9.25
CA GLY A 196 -10.35 25.47 -8.71
C GLY A 196 -10.57 25.31 -7.19
N ARG A 197 -11.83 25.40 -6.73
CA ARG A 197 -12.15 25.43 -5.30
C ARG A 197 -12.32 24.05 -4.70
N ASN A 198 -12.94 23.13 -5.42
CA ASN A 198 -13.51 21.89 -4.89
C ASN A 198 -13.18 20.66 -5.72
N MET A 199 -12.27 20.74 -6.68
CA MET A 199 -11.91 19.62 -7.54
C MET A 199 -10.41 19.36 -7.46
N TYR A 200 -10.05 18.08 -7.45
CA TYR A 200 -8.68 17.59 -7.41
C TYR A 200 -8.49 16.54 -8.50
N ALA A 201 -7.43 16.67 -9.27
CA ALA A 201 -6.98 15.62 -10.17
C ALA A 201 -5.89 14.79 -9.48
N LEU A 202 -5.91 13.48 -9.71
CA LEU A 202 -4.93 12.52 -9.24
C LEU A 202 -4.28 11.85 -10.45
N LEU A 203 -2.95 11.75 -10.44
CA LEU A 203 -2.18 10.94 -11.37
C LEU A 203 -1.22 10.07 -10.58
N GLN A 204 -1.17 8.77 -10.92
CA GLN A 204 -0.27 7.80 -10.32
C GLN A 204 0.53 7.08 -11.41
N TYR A 205 1.78 6.80 -11.13
CA TYR A 205 2.64 5.96 -11.97
C TYR A 205 3.67 5.23 -11.12
N SER A 206 3.89 3.96 -11.42
CA SER A 206 4.99 3.20 -10.81
C SER A 206 5.53 2.14 -11.75
N VAL A 207 6.78 1.73 -11.52
CA VAL A 207 7.45 0.71 -12.32
C VAL A 207 8.41 -0.11 -11.46
N ASN A 208 8.47 -1.40 -11.74
CA ASN A 208 9.44 -2.35 -11.20
C ASN A 208 10.13 -3.11 -12.36
N PRO A 209 11.17 -2.54 -12.95
CA PRO A 209 11.81 -3.13 -14.13
C PRO A 209 12.61 -4.40 -13.82
N SER A 210 12.85 -4.68 -12.56
CA SER A 210 13.61 -5.85 -12.09
C SER A 210 12.73 -7.01 -11.64
N VAL A 211 11.41 -6.86 -11.70
CA VAL A 211 10.45 -7.90 -11.28
C VAL A 211 10.45 -9.07 -12.25
N GLN A 212 10.35 -10.30 -11.73
CA GLN A 212 10.16 -11.52 -12.51
C GLN A 212 8.77 -12.11 -12.33
N GLU A 213 8.15 -11.86 -11.17
CA GLU A 213 6.78 -12.21 -10.82
C GLU A 213 6.11 -11.00 -10.20
N GLY A 214 4.82 -10.81 -10.41
CA GLY A 214 4.07 -9.66 -9.95
C GLY A 214 3.87 -8.59 -11.01
N CYS A 215 3.81 -7.32 -10.61
CA CYS A 215 3.46 -6.19 -11.47
C CYS A 215 4.71 -5.44 -11.94
N ARG A 216 4.83 -5.27 -13.27
CA ARG A 216 5.94 -4.55 -13.91
C ARG A 216 5.73 -3.04 -13.93
N SER A 217 4.52 -2.61 -14.28
CA SER A 217 4.18 -1.20 -14.36
C SER A 217 2.73 -0.94 -14.02
N TYR A 218 2.45 0.24 -13.52
CA TYR A 218 1.13 0.70 -13.12
C TYR A 218 0.97 2.18 -13.45
N ALA A 219 -0.21 2.53 -13.92
CA ALA A 219 -0.61 3.92 -14.16
C ALA A 219 -2.08 4.11 -13.78
N GLY A 220 -2.38 5.20 -13.11
CA GLY A 220 -3.74 5.55 -12.71
C GLY A 220 -4.02 7.04 -12.84
N VAL A 221 -5.26 7.37 -13.15
CA VAL A 221 -5.75 8.74 -13.22
C VAL A 221 -7.11 8.86 -12.57
N GLY A 222 -7.33 9.91 -11.82
CA GLY A 222 -8.59 10.13 -11.13
C GLY A 222 -8.93 11.59 -10.92
N CYS A 223 -10.15 11.79 -10.46
CA CYS A 223 -10.67 13.10 -10.10
C CYS A 223 -11.57 12.95 -8.87
N VAL A 224 -11.45 13.87 -7.92
CA VAL A 224 -12.31 13.96 -6.74
C VAL A 224 -12.93 15.35 -6.71
N VAL A 225 -14.23 15.41 -6.47
CA VAL A 225 -14.99 16.65 -6.29
C VAL A 225 -15.60 16.67 -4.89
N GLU A 226 -15.42 17.76 -4.18
CA GLU A 226 -15.93 17.96 -2.82
C GLU A 226 -17.05 19.01 -2.82
N ALA A 227 -18.19 18.67 -2.21
CA ALA A 227 -19.37 19.55 -2.12
C ALA A 227 -19.95 19.50 -0.69
N GLY A 228 -19.32 20.21 0.23
CA GLY A 228 -19.73 20.24 1.64
C GLY A 228 -19.60 18.86 2.31
N LYS A 229 -20.74 18.23 2.65
CA LYS A 229 -20.74 16.87 3.27
C LYS A 229 -20.66 15.73 2.24
N PHE A 230 -20.70 16.04 0.98
CA PHE A 230 -20.68 15.07 -0.12
C PHE A 230 -19.39 15.21 -0.90
N SER A 231 -18.78 14.09 -1.25
CA SER A 231 -17.68 14.01 -2.18
C SER A 231 -17.92 12.90 -3.18
N ALA A 232 -17.49 13.06 -4.41
CA ALA A 232 -17.57 12.04 -5.43
C ALA A 232 -16.25 11.97 -6.19
N GLY A 233 -15.88 10.79 -6.66
CA GLY A 233 -14.66 10.58 -7.43
C GLY A 233 -14.79 9.47 -8.44
N VAL A 234 -13.98 9.58 -9.47
CA VAL A 234 -13.71 8.54 -10.45
C VAL A 234 -12.21 8.30 -10.51
N PHE A 235 -11.83 7.06 -10.56
CA PHE A 235 -10.45 6.64 -10.72
C PHE A 235 -10.40 5.49 -11.72
N THR A 236 -9.49 5.55 -12.66
CA THR A 236 -9.21 4.45 -13.59
C THR A 236 -7.74 4.17 -13.62
N ASP A 237 -7.39 2.90 -13.68
CA ASP A 237 -6.00 2.47 -13.67
C ASP A 237 -5.75 1.27 -14.60
N TYR A 238 -4.47 1.05 -14.85
CA TYR A 238 -3.94 -0.07 -15.59
C TYR A 238 -2.72 -0.64 -14.89
N ALA A 239 -2.73 -1.94 -14.66
CA ALA A 239 -1.61 -2.70 -14.10
C ALA A 239 -1.13 -3.76 -15.08
N ASP A 240 0.17 -3.74 -15.41
CA ASP A 240 0.86 -4.70 -16.28
C ASP A 240 1.62 -5.70 -15.42
N PHE A 241 1.03 -6.87 -15.21
CA PHE A 241 1.66 -8.00 -14.54
C PHE A 241 2.49 -8.82 -15.54
N ILE A 242 3.42 -9.61 -15.07
CA ILE A 242 4.30 -10.42 -15.94
C ILE A 242 3.50 -11.37 -16.87
N CYS A 243 2.42 -11.96 -16.36
CA CYS A 243 1.61 -12.94 -17.11
C CYS A 243 0.19 -12.45 -17.43
N ALA A 244 -0.18 -11.25 -17.04
CA ALA A 244 -1.54 -10.74 -17.20
C ALA A 244 -1.54 -9.21 -17.16
N HIS A 245 -2.68 -8.60 -17.46
CA HIS A 245 -2.92 -7.18 -17.26
C HIS A 245 -4.33 -6.96 -16.76
N GLU A 246 -4.54 -5.84 -16.09
CA GLU A 246 -5.84 -5.46 -15.57
C GLU A 246 -6.11 -3.97 -15.75
N TRP A 247 -7.31 -3.67 -16.21
CA TRP A 247 -7.94 -2.36 -16.15
C TRP A 247 -8.96 -2.35 -15.04
N ALA A 248 -8.91 -1.36 -14.17
CA ALA A 248 -9.93 -1.13 -13.17
C ALA A 248 -10.45 0.31 -13.24
N THR A 249 -11.75 0.48 -12.98
CA THR A 249 -12.38 1.81 -12.87
C THR A 249 -13.29 1.81 -11.67
N GLU A 250 -13.06 2.73 -10.76
CA GLU A 250 -13.87 2.94 -9.55
C GLU A 250 -14.68 4.23 -9.67
N LEU A 251 -15.96 4.14 -9.32
CA LEU A 251 -16.84 5.27 -9.06
C LEU A 251 -17.21 5.25 -7.58
N SER A 252 -16.74 6.23 -6.83
CA SER A 252 -16.99 6.34 -5.39
C SER A 252 -17.72 7.63 -5.04
N CYS A 253 -18.61 7.52 -4.06
CA CYS A 253 -19.24 8.66 -3.39
C CYS A 253 -19.01 8.54 -1.89
N LYS A 254 -18.79 9.66 -1.21
CA LYS A 254 -18.63 9.70 0.24
C LYS A 254 -19.57 10.73 0.83
N LEU A 255 -20.40 10.31 1.79
CA LEU A 255 -21.33 11.15 2.53
C LEU A 255 -20.90 11.22 4.00
N ALA A 256 -20.50 12.40 4.46
CA ALA A 256 -20.24 12.66 5.86
C ALA A 256 -21.58 12.78 6.62
N CYS A 257 -21.96 11.73 7.33
CA CYS A 257 -23.19 11.70 8.15
C CYS A 257 -23.03 12.54 9.42
N SER A 258 -21.83 12.55 10.00
CA SER A 258 -21.42 13.39 11.15
C SER A 258 -19.91 13.63 11.08
N ASP A 259 -19.37 14.39 12.05
CA ASP A 259 -17.92 14.62 12.17
C ASP A 259 -17.12 13.32 12.43
N ARG A 260 -17.80 12.26 12.85
CA ARG A 260 -17.18 10.98 13.22
C ARG A 260 -17.61 9.81 12.33
N MET A 261 -18.57 10.01 11.42
CA MET A 261 -19.14 8.91 10.63
C MET A 261 -19.32 9.33 9.19
N PHE A 262 -18.88 8.46 8.28
CA PHE A 262 -19.22 8.56 6.87
C PHE A 262 -19.73 7.24 6.29
N LEU A 263 -20.48 7.35 5.21
CA LEU A 263 -20.91 6.26 4.36
C LEU A 263 -20.31 6.45 2.97
N GLN A 264 -19.76 5.38 2.38
CA GLN A 264 -19.08 5.41 1.09
C GLN A 264 -19.50 4.23 0.22
N PRO A 265 -20.51 4.37 -0.65
CA PRO A 265 -20.75 3.44 -1.73
C PRO A 265 -19.69 3.59 -2.83
N ALA A 266 -19.25 2.46 -3.38
CA ALA A 266 -18.36 2.39 -4.52
C ALA A 266 -18.78 1.28 -5.48
N ILE A 267 -18.56 1.49 -6.77
CA ILE A 267 -18.75 0.52 -7.86
C ILE A 267 -17.44 0.41 -8.63
N HIS A 268 -17.02 -0.81 -8.89
CA HIS A 268 -15.82 -1.15 -9.61
C HIS A 268 -16.14 -1.89 -10.89
N PHE A 269 -15.54 -1.47 -11.99
CA PHE A 269 -15.54 -2.15 -13.28
C PHE A 269 -14.12 -2.66 -13.52
N ILE A 270 -13.95 -3.96 -13.63
CA ILE A 270 -12.66 -4.64 -13.70
C ILE A 270 -12.63 -5.47 -14.97
N GLN A 271 -11.55 -5.36 -15.73
CA GLN A 271 -11.32 -6.13 -16.95
C GLN A 271 -9.89 -6.66 -16.98
N ASN A 272 -9.77 -7.99 -17.04
CA ASN A 272 -8.48 -8.69 -17.15
C ASN A 272 -8.59 -9.91 -18.06
N SER A 273 -7.54 -10.74 -18.10
CA SER A 273 -7.50 -11.97 -18.91
C SER A 273 -8.54 -13.02 -18.50
N SER A 274 -9.05 -12.98 -17.27
CA SER A 274 -10.07 -13.90 -16.76
C SER A 274 -11.50 -13.48 -17.12
N GLY A 275 -11.71 -12.21 -17.46
CA GLY A 275 -13.02 -11.69 -17.84
C GLY A 275 -13.25 -10.22 -17.50
N SER A 276 -14.53 -9.84 -17.53
CA SER A 276 -15.00 -8.52 -17.11
C SER A 276 -15.96 -8.68 -15.94
N TYR A 277 -15.72 -7.92 -14.88
CA TYR A 277 -16.44 -8.01 -13.63
C TYR A 277 -16.99 -6.66 -13.22
N THR A 278 -18.09 -6.68 -12.48
CA THR A 278 -18.61 -5.51 -11.79
C THR A 278 -18.80 -5.88 -10.32
N ALA A 279 -18.12 -5.14 -9.45
CA ALA A 279 -18.24 -5.29 -8.01
C ALA A 279 -18.81 -4.01 -7.40
N ALA A 280 -19.55 -4.13 -6.31
CA ALA A 280 -20.03 -3.00 -5.56
C ALA A 280 -19.82 -3.22 -4.08
N LEU A 281 -19.46 -2.16 -3.36
CA LEU A 281 -19.31 -2.19 -1.91
C LEU A 281 -19.92 -0.94 -1.28
N ILE A 282 -20.22 -1.04 0.01
CA ILE A 282 -20.59 0.10 0.85
C ILE A 282 -19.67 0.05 2.08
N ARG A 283 -18.85 1.07 2.24
CA ARG A 283 -17.99 1.26 3.41
C ARG A 283 -18.68 2.22 4.39
N MET A 284 -18.70 1.83 5.64
CA MET A 284 -19.09 2.71 6.75
C MET A 284 -17.89 2.82 7.69
N GLN A 285 -17.51 4.04 8.02
CA GLN A 285 -16.46 4.30 9.00
C GLN A 285 -16.99 5.13 10.15
N TYR A 286 -16.65 4.74 11.36
CA TYR A 286 -16.93 5.48 12.58
C TYR A 286 -15.62 5.68 13.37
N SER A 287 -15.35 6.91 13.79
CA SER A 287 -14.19 7.29 14.60
C SER A 287 -14.64 7.64 16.02
N PHE A 288 -14.03 7.05 17.03
CA PHE A 288 -14.36 7.22 18.43
C PHE A 288 -13.80 8.51 19.06
#